data_ab4546108fb9f321d645625e43d9d8fe
#
_entry.id   ab4546108fb9f321d645625e43d9d8fe
#
_cell.length_a   1.000
_cell.length_b   1.000
_cell.length_c   1.000
_cell.angle_alpha   90.00
_cell.angle_beta   90.00
_cell.angle_gamma   90.00
#
_symmetry.space_group_name_H-M   'P 1'
#
loop_
_entity.id
_entity.type
_entity.pdbx_description
1 polymer ?
#
loop_
_entity_poly.entity_id
_entity_poly.type
_entity_poly.pdbx_seq_one_letter_code
_entity_poly.pdbx_strand_id
1 'polypeptide(L)'
;MSDNKSARIIPLESRSAASQNTNSAASPGEDDLYQGVVAGLPNKPKGLKKKESELWDEMGQKLADLGILSEIDLSVFHRYVISYVEWQHWNTECQKERGMKSIQVFATGARQMSVEAVLRKQAAELLAKLEQQLGMTPRARQAIKLENPNQGSLDL
;
A
#
# COMPACT_ATOMS: atom_id res chain seq x y z
N MET A 1 -62.96 23.84 16.41
CA MET A 1 -62.72 24.77 15.29
C MET A 1 -61.58 24.15 14.48
N SER A 2 -62.03 23.66 13.36
CA SER A 2 -61.24 22.85 12.43
C SER A 2 -60.63 23.77 11.40
N ASP A 3 -59.34 23.60 11.09
CA ASP A 3 -58.82 24.10 9.83
C ASP A 3 -57.97 23.03 9.17
N ASN A 4 -58.63 22.45 8.21
CA ASN A 4 -58.17 21.48 7.25
C ASN A 4 -57.36 22.22 6.17
N LYS A 5 -56.02 22.08 6.11
CA LYS A 5 -55.23 22.57 5.00
C LYS A 5 -55.03 21.47 3.96
N SER A 6 -55.87 21.60 2.95
CA SER A 6 -55.83 20.93 1.66
C SER A 6 -54.42 20.84 1.08
N ALA A 7 -53.97 19.62 0.85
CA ALA A 7 -52.80 19.32 0.03
C ALA A 7 -53.14 19.59 -1.45
N ARG A 8 -52.45 20.52 -2.09
CA ARG A 8 -52.54 20.75 -3.53
C ARG A 8 -51.80 19.66 -4.27
N ILE A 9 -52.52 18.85 -5.00
CA ILE A 9 -52.00 17.93 -5.98
C ILE A 9 -51.55 18.73 -7.19
N ILE A 10 -50.26 18.68 -7.53
CA ILE A 10 -49.71 19.29 -8.75
C ILE A 10 -49.85 18.27 -9.87
N PRO A 11 -50.44 18.59 -11.04
CA PRO A 11 -50.56 17.66 -12.16
C PRO A 11 -49.21 17.37 -12.81
N LEU A 12 -49.06 16.12 -13.19
CA LEU A 12 -47.87 15.56 -13.80
C LEU A 12 -47.91 15.70 -15.34
N GLU A 13 -48.06 16.93 -15.83
CA GLU A 13 -48.04 17.19 -17.28
C GLU A 13 -47.28 18.47 -17.59
N SER A 14 -45.96 18.33 -17.79
CA SER A 14 -45.14 19.11 -18.71
C SER A 14 -43.67 18.83 -18.48
N ARG A 15 -43.18 17.66 -18.91
CA ARG A 15 -41.79 17.47 -19.23
C ARG A 15 -41.70 16.71 -20.55
N SER A 16 -42.05 17.41 -21.58
CA SER A 16 -41.67 17.05 -22.93
C SER A 16 -40.63 18.06 -23.39
N ALA A 17 -39.64 17.53 -24.03
CA ALA A 17 -38.66 18.14 -24.89
C ALA A 17 -37.25 18.40 -24.32
N ALA A 18 -36.37 17.71 -25.00
CA ALA A 18 -34.99 18.06 -25.32
C ALA A 18 -33.90 17.75 -24.27
N SER A 19 -33.31 16.60 -24.36
CA SER A 19 -31.92 16.53 -24.85
C SER A 19 -31.58 15.09 -25.20
N GLN A 20 -31.55 14.80 -26.46
CA GLN A 20 -30.87 13.63 -27.00
C GLN A 20 -29.39 13.86 -26.79
N ASN A 21 -28.87 13.38 -25.66
CA ASN A 21 -27.45 13.19 -25.52
C ASN A 21 -27.20 11.71 -25.83
N THR A 22 -26.86 11.45 -27.07
CA THR A 22 -26.35 10.17 -27.56
C THR A 22 -24.97 9.96 -26.92
N ASN A 23 -24.95 9.55 -25.66
CA ASN A 23 -23.77 8.87 -25.14
C ASN A 23 -23.76 7.47 -25.74
N SER A 24 -23.06 7.37 -26.85
CA SER A 24 -22.50 6.12 -27.32
C SER A 24 -21.76 5.52 -26.15
N ALA A 25 -22.34 4.51 -25.51
CA ALA A 25 -21.65 3.67 -24.55
C ALA A 25 -20.58 2.91 -25.35
N ALA A 26 -19.41 3.51 -25.48
CA ALA A 26 -18.21 2.76 -25.76
C ALA A 26 -18.08 1.74 -24.61
N SER A 27 -18.04 0.47 -24.95
CA SER A 27 -17.66 -0.58 -24.02
C SER A 27 -16.38 -0.13 -23.33
N PRO A 28 -16.27 -0.25 -21.98
CA PRO A 28 -15.02 0.06 -21.31
C PRO A 28 -13.96 -0.81 -21.97
N GLY A 29 -12.96 -0.18 -22.58
CA GLY A 29 -11.83 -0.88 -23.16
C GLY A 29 -11.12 -1.65 -22.08
N GLU A 30 -10.51 -2.77 -22.41
CA GLU A 30 -9.72 -3.61 -21.50
C GLU A 30 -8.59 -2.82 -20.80
N ASP A 31 -8.25 -1.63 -21.27
CA ASP A 31 -7.27 -0.70 -20.67
C ASP A 31 -7.78 -0.02 -19.38
N ASP A 32 -9.08 -0.01 -19.11
CA ASP A 32 -9.66 0.64 -17.90
C ASP A 32 -9.48 -0.20 -16.63
N LEU A 33 -9.06 -1.44 -16.72
CA LEU A 33 -8.86 -2.33 -15.57
C LEU A 33 -7.58 -2.03 -14.76
N TYR A 34 -6.71 -1.18 -15.26
CA TYR A 34 -5.41 -0.83 -14.64
C TYR A 34 -5.29 0.64 -14.21
N GLN A 35 -6.37 1.36 -14.07
CA GLN A 35 -6.37 2.78 -13.65
C GLN A 35 -6.00 3.03 -12.19
N GLY A 36 -5.48 2.04 -11.48
CA GLY A 36 -5.09 2.15 -10.09
C GLY A 36 -3.61 2.42 -9.81
N VAL A 37 -2.77 2.52 -10.86
CA VAL A 37 -1.33 2.77 -10.66
C VAL A 37 -1.14 4.21 -10.21
N VAL A 38 -0.44 4.41 -9.08
CA VAL A 38 -0.14 5.73 -8.55
C VAL A 38 0.84 6.43 -9.47
N ALA A 39 0.40 7.53 -10.09
CA ALA A 39 1.26 8.38 -10.91
C ALA A 39 2.07 9.31 -10.00
N GLY A 40 3.37 9.03 -9.85
CA GLY A 40 4.28 9.82 -9.03
C GLY A 40 4.27 9.45 -7.56
N LEU A 41 4.80 10.33 -6.71
CA LEU A 41 4.92 10.08 -5.28
C LEU A 41 3.55 10.04 -4.61
N PRO A 42 3.18 8.93 -3.91
CA PRO A 42 1.90 8.83 -3.24
C PRO A 42 1.79 9.79 -2.06
N ASN A 43 0.58 10.27 -1.78
CA ASN A 43 0.30 11.13 -0.64
C ASN A 43 0.71 10.48 0.68
N LYS A 44 1.44 11.22 1.51
CA LYS A 44 1.86 10.72 2.83
C LYS A 44 0.69 10.55 3.77
N PRO A 45 0.59 9.41 4.47
CA PRO A 45 -0.33 9.28 5.59
C PRO A 45 0.10 10.20 6.74
N LYS A 46 -0.90 10.68 7.48
CA LYS A 46 -0.65 11.49 8.68
C LYS A 46 -0.02 10.62 9.78
N GLY A 47 0.90 11.21 10.57
CA GLY A 47 1.47 10.55 11.73
C GLY A 47 2.78 9.79 11.51
N LEU A 48 3.36 9.80 10.31
CA LEU A 48 4.69 9.25 10.08
C LEU A 48 5.76 10.06 10.85
N LYS A 49 6.66 9.34 11.51
CA LYS A 49 7.87 9.91 12.10
C LYS A 49 8.84 10.36 10.99
N LYS A 50 9.84 11.18 11.36
CA LYS A 50 10.79 11.73 10.38
C LYS A 50 11.42 10.66 9.49
N LYS A 51 12.00 9.60 10.07
CA LYS A 51 12.62 8.51 9.30
C LYS A 51 11.63 7.74 8.43
N GLU A 52 10.43 7.53 8.91
CA GLU A 52 9.34 6.88 8.17
C GLU A 52 8.91 7.76 6.99
N SER A 53 8.84 9.08 7.20
CA SER A 53 8.52 10.04 6.16
C SER A 53 9.59 10.13 5.07
N GLU A 54 10.88 10.09 5.45
CA GLU A 54 12.01 10.07 4.51
C GLU A 54 12.00 8.78 3.67
N LEU A 55 11.77 7.64 4.32
CA LEU A 55 11.67 6.35 3.64
C LEU A 55 10.43 6.26 2.72
N TRP A 56 9.31 6.86 3.13
CA TRP A 56 8.11 6.95 2.30
C TRP A 56 8.40 7.66 0.98
N ASP A 57 9.10 8.80 1.03
CA ASP A 57 9.45 9.56 -0.17
C ASP A 57 10.40 8.76 -1.06
N GLU A 58 11.47 8.22 -0.48
CA GLU A 58 12.48 7.49 -1.24
C GLU A 58 11.92 6.23 -1.91
N MET A 59 11.25 5.38 -1.14
CA MET A 59 10.75 4.11 -1.65
C MET A 59 9.45 4.27 -2.44
N GLY A 60 8.59 5.21 -2.04
CA GLY A 60 7.36 5.51 -2.76
C GLY A 60 7.64 6.00 -4.17
N GLN A 61 8.62 6.89 -4.35
CA GLN A 61 9.04 7.35 -5.68
C GLN A 61 9.56 6.17 -6.53
N LYS A 62 10.44 5.33 -5.98
CA LYS A 62 10.98 4.17 -6.70
C LYS A 62 9.91 3.17 -7.14
N LEU A 63 8.93 2.90 -6.26
CA LEU A 63 7.84 1.97 -6.56
C LEU A 63 6.85 2.55 -7.58
N ALA A 64 6.59 3.86 -7.50
CA ALA A 64 5.77 4.56 -8.48
C ALA A 64 6.43 4.58 -9.85
N ASP A 65 7.72 4.89 -9.94
CA ASP A 65 8.50 4.89 -11.18
C ASP A 65 8.55 3.51 -11.86
N LEU A 66 8.52 2.45 -11.05
CA LEU A 66 8.43 1.07 -11.55
C LEU A 66 7.01 0.63 -11.90
N GLY A 67 6.00 1.46 -11.66
CA GLY A 67 4.60 1.14 -11.89
C GLY A 67 4.07 -0.05 -11.06
N ILE A 68 4.69 -0.30 -9.91
CA ILE A 68 4.35 -1.43 -9.02
C ILE A 68 3.30 -1.03 -7.99
N LEU A 69 3.26 0.27 -7.60
CA LEU A 69 2.41 0.76 -6.52
C LEU A 69 1.06 1.20 -7.04
N SER A 70 0.00 0.59 -6.55
CA SER A 70 -1.39 1.02 -6.77
C SER A 70 -1.97 1.72 -5.53
N GLU A 71 -3.09 2.43 -5.67
CA GLU A 71 -3.77 3.07 -4.53
C GLU A 71 -4.21 2.07 -3.47
N ILE A 72 -4.56 0.85 -3.87
CA ILE A 72 -4.94 -0.24 -2.96
C ILE A 72 -3.75 -0.68 -2.11
N ASP A 73 -2.55 -0.62 -2.67
CA ASP A 73 -1.32 -1.08 -2.00
C ASP A 73 -0.76 -0.08 -0.99
N LEU A 74 -1.26 1.16 -0.96
CA LEU A 74 -0.76 2.21 -0.05
C LEU A 74 -0.84 1.80 1.42
N SER A 75 -1.83 1.00 1.79
CA SER A 75 -1.96 0.48 3.16
C SER A 75 -0.88 -0.56 3.50
N VAL A 76 -0.50 -1.38 2.53
CA VAL A 76 0.59 -2.36 2.65
C VAL A 76 1.93 -1.63 2.67
N PHE A 77 2.10 -0.65 1.78
CA PHE A 77 3.29 0.19 1.72
C PHE A 77 3.49 0.99 3.02
N HIS A 78 2.43 1.53 3.61
CA HIS A 78 2.51 2.20 4.92
C HIS A 78 3.04 1.27 6.01
N ARG A 79 2.53 0.05 6.09
CA ARG A 79 3.04 -0.96 7.04
C ARG A 79 4.49 -1.34 6.77
N TYR A 80 4.88 -1.44 5.49
CA TYR A 80 6.26 -1.70 5.10
C TYR A 80 7.20 -0.62 5.63
N VAL A 81 6.87 0.65 5.41
CA VAL A 81 7.68 1.79 5.86
C VAL A 81 7.90 1.78 7.38
N ILE A 82 6.84 1.57 8.16
CA ILE A 82 6.93 1.50 9.63
C ILE A 82 7.80 0.31 10.04
N SER A 83 7.53 -0.88 9.48
CA SER A 83 8.24 -2.10 9.84
C SER A 83 9.72 -2.05 9.45
N TYR A 84 10.08 -1.36 8.37
CA TYR A 84 11.46 -1.19 7.94
C TYR A 84 12.24 -0.31 8.92
N VAL A 85 11.67 0.82 9.37
CA VAL A 85 12.29 1.71 10.37
C VAL A 85 12.43 0.99 11.71
N GLU A 86 11.45 0.19 12.09
CA GLU A 86 11.47 -0.63 13.29
C GLU A 86 12.57 -1.71 13.22
N TRP A 87 12.68 -2.41 12.10
CA TRP A 87 13.75 -3.37 11.86
C TRP A 87 15.14 -2.70 11.92
N GLN A 88 15.32 -1.53 11.31
CA GLN A 88 16.56 -0.78 11.38
C GLN A 88 16.93 -0.43 12.84
N HIS A 89 15.94 -0.03 13.62
CA HIS A 89 16.14 0.27 15.04
C HIS A 89 16.66 -0.95 15.78
N TRP A 90 15.97 -2.07 15.71
CA TRP A 90 16.38 -3.31 16.41
C TRP A 90 17.69 -3.88 15.86
N ASN A 91 17.94 -3.74 14.57
CA ASN A 91 19.22 -4.14 13.99
C ASN A 91 20.38 -3.32 14.57
N THR A 92 20.19 -2.00 14.72
CA THR A 92 21.18 -1.11 15.35
C THR A 92 21.38 -1.46 16.84
N GLU A 93 20.30 -1.75 17.57
CA GLU A 93 20.39 -2.16 18.97
C GLU A 93 21.18 -3.48 19.14
N CYS A 94 20.94 -4.45 18.26
CA CYS A 94 21.68 -5.71 18.28
C CYS A 94 23.18 -5.57 17.95
N GLN A 95 23.56 -4.51 17.20
CA GLN A 95 24.95 -4.25 16.81
C GLN A 95 25.73 -3.50 17.91
N LYS A 96 25.07 -2.90 18.90
CA LYS A 96 25.73 -2.27 20.03
C LYS A 96 26.56 -3.32 20.78
N GLU A 97 27.63 -2.85 21.43
CA GLU A 97 28.53 -3.71 22.23
C GLU A 97 29.14 -4.87 21.45
N ARG A 98 29.57 -4.63 20.17
CA ARG A 98 30.18 -5.63 19.28
C ARG A 98 29.25 -6.82 18.96
N GLY A 99 27.95 -6.58 18.88
CA GLY A 99 26.96 -7.62 18.57
C GLY A 99 26.58 -8.50 19.78
N MET A 100 27.10 -8.22 20.96
CA MET A 100 26.81 -9.01 22.16
C MET A 100 25.36 -8.88 22.66
N LYS A 101 24.63 -7.82 22.25
CA LYS A 101 23.21 -7.67 22.59
C LYS A 101 22.27 -8.68 21.91
N SER A 102 22.79 -9.52 21.00
CA SER A 102 21.97 -10.57 20.39
C SER A 102 21.78 -11.80 21.27
N ILE A 103 22.60 -11.98 22.29
CA ILE A 103 22.56 -13.12 23.20
C ILE A 103 22.55 -12.61 24.64
N GLN A 104 21.59 -13.11 25.41
CA GLN A 104 21.52 -12.91 26.87
C GLN A 104 22.10 -14.11 27.55
N VAL A 105 23.05 -13.87 28.45
CA VAL A 105 23.68 -14.90 29.30
C VAL A 105 23.18 -14.71 30.73
N PHE A 106 22.62 -15.74 31.31
CA PHE A 106 22.14 -15.74 32.68
C PHE A 106 23.25 -16.14 33.68
N ALA A 107 23.04 -15.82 34.95
CA ALA A 107 23.98 -16.20 36.03
C ALA A 107 24.23 -17.72 36.12
N THR A 108 23.29 -18.53 35.65
CA THR A 108 23.40 -20.00 35.54
C THR A 108 24.28 -20.48 34.39
N GLY A 109 24.78 -19.56 33.51
CA GLY A 109 25.48 -19.87 32.30
C GLY A 109 24.58 -20.21 31.10
N ALA A 110 23.26 -20.27 31.29
CA ALA A 110 22.31 -20.47 30.20
C ALA A 110 22.33 -19.29 29.23
N ARG A 111 22.18 -19.57 27.93
CA ARG A 111 22.19 -18.58 26.84
C ARG A 111 20.86 -18.63 26.10
N GLN A 112 20.31 -17.45 25.82
CA GLN A 112 19.14 -17.31 24.95
C GLN A 112 19.26 -16.07 24.06
N MET A 113 18.41 -15.98 23.04
CA MET A 113 18.31 -14.75 22.25
C MET A 113 17.81 -13.61 23.12
N SER A 114 18.42 -12.44 22.96
CA SER A 114 17.94 -11.22 23.62
C SER A 114 16.59 -10.80 23.07
N VAL A 115 15.86 -9.97 23.80
CA VAL A 115 14.58 -9.41 23.36
C VAL A 115 14.78 -8.63 22.05
N GLU A 116 15.84 -7.86 21.95
CA GLU A 116 16.18 -7.08 20.75
C GLU A 116 16.41 -7.98 19.53
N ALA A 117 17.09 -9.12 19.71
CA ALA A 117 17.32 -10.09 18.65
C ALA A 117 16.01 -10.77 18.19
N VAL A 118 15.10 -11.05 19.12
CA VAL A 118 13.77 -11.61 18.82
C VAL A 118 12.96 -10.59 18.04
N LEU A 119 12.91 -9.33 18.49
CA LEU A 119 12.15 -8.25 17.81
C LEU A 119 12.71 -7.97 16.41
N ARG A 120 14.05 -7.93 16.25
CA ARG A 120 14.70 -7.82 14.96
C ARG A 120 14.27 -8.94 14.00
N LYS A 121 14.24 -10.19 14.49
CA LYS A 121 13.83 -11.36 13.69
C LYS A 121 12.37 -11.25 13.27
N GLN A 122 11.47 -10.91 14.18
CA GLN A 122 10.04 -10.74 13.89
C GLN A 122 9.82 -9.62 12.86
N ALA A 123 10.49 -8.48 13.03
CA ALA A 123 10.41 -7.38 12.07
C ALA A 123 10.94 -7.79 10.68
N ALA A 124 12.05 -8.54 10.60
CA ALA A 124 12.59 -9.05 9.34
C ALA A 124 11.63 -10.03 8.64
N GLU A 125 10.99 -10.93 9.39
CA GLU A 125 10.00 -11.87 8.84
C GLU A 125 8.75 -11.14 8.30
N LEU A 126 8.30 -10.09 9.00
CA LEU A 126 7.20 -9.26 8.53
C LEU A 126 7.59 -8.50 7.27
N LEU A 127 8.78 -7.89 7.22
CA LEU A 127 9.29 -7.21 6.04
C LEU A 127 9.32 -8.11 4.82
N ALA A 128 9.88 -9.32 4.95
CA ALA A 128 9.94 -10.27 3.84
C ALA A 128 8.56 -10.59 3.25
N LYS A 129 7.51 -10.67 4.08
CA LYS A 129 6.13 -10.85 3.63
C LYS A 129 5.59 -9.62 2.90
N LEU A 130 5.84 -8.41 3.45
CA LEU A 130 5.39 -7.16 2.86
C LEU A 130 6.09 -6.88 1.53
N GLU A 131 7.39 -7.18 1.41
CA GLU A 131 8.16 -7.08 0.18
C GLU A 131 7.62 -8.01 -0.92
N GLN A 132 7.19 -9.22 -0.55
CA GLN A 132 6.53 -10.12 -1.49
C GLN A 132 5.16 -9.57 -1.95
N GLN A 133 4.36 -9.05 -1.03
CA GLN A 133 3.06 -8.46 -1.33
C GLN A 133 3.16 -7.23 -2.25
N LEU A 134 4.19 -6.41 -2.04
CA LEU A 134 4.47 -5.21 -2.85
C LEU A 134 5.20 -5.52 -4.16
N GLY A 135 5.44 -6.78 -4.50
CA GLY A 135 6.17 -7.12 -5.73
C GLY A 135 7.63 -6.68 -5.74
N MET A 136 8.24 -6.40 -4.57
CA MET A 136 9.61 -5.91 -4.48
C MET A 136 10.65 -6.99 -4.74
N THR A 137 10.28 -8.27 -4.65
CA THR A 137 11.17 -9.39 -4.97
C THR A 137 11.07 -9.78 -6.45
N PRO A 138 12.17 -10.28 -7.08
CA PRO A 138 12.16 -10.72 -8.48
C PRO A 138 11.07 -11.77 -8.75
N ARG A 139 10.90 -12.72 -7.83
CA ARG A 139 9.87 -13.77 -7.93
C ARG A 139 8.46 -13.22 -7.90
N ALA A 140 8.18 -12.28 -6.99
CA ALA A 140 6.87 -11.65 -6.91
C ALA A 140 6.55 -10.85 -8.18
N ARG A 141 7.54 -10.14 -8.74
CA ARG A 141 7.38 -9.43 -10.03
C ARG A 141 7.07 -10.36 -11.19
N GLN A 142 7.69 -11.54 -11.23
CA GLN A 142 7.38 -12.54 -12.26
C GLN A 142 5.94 -13.07 -12.12
N ALA A 143 5.48 -13.33 -10.90
CA ALA A 143 4.11 -13.76 -10.66
C ALA A 143 3.09 -12.70 -11.12
N ILE A 144 3.31 -11.43 -10.79
CA ILE A 144 2.46 -10.32 -11.23
C ILE A 144 2.41 -10.21 -12.77
N LYS A 145 3.55 -10.38 -13.46
CA LYS A 145 3.60 -10.37 -14.92
C LYS A 145 2.85 -11.54 -15.56
N LEU A 146 2.87 -12.72 -14.94
CA LEU A 146 2.16 -13.90 -15.45
C LEU A 146 0.63 -13.78 -15.29
N GLU A 147 0.19 -13.05 -14.28
CA GLU A 147 -1.23 -12.74 -14.07
C GLU A 147 -1.75 -11.66 -15.05
N ASN A 148 -0.84 -10.92 -15.69
CA ASN A 148 -1.12 -9.85 -16.65
C ASN A 148 -0.47 -10.14 -18.01
N PRO A 149 -0.99 -11.07 -18.81
CA PRO A 149 -0.39 -11.45 -20.10
C PRO A 149 -0.43 -10.34 -21.16
N ASN A 150 -1.21 -9.28 -20.95
CA ASN A 150 -1.32 -8.14 -21.87
C ASN A 150 -0.28 -7.02 -21.66
N GLN A 151 0.60 -7.11 -20.68
CA GLN A 151 1.77 -6.22 -20.65
C GLN A 151 2.76 -6.72 -21.71
N GLY A 152 2.68 -6.08 -22.86
CA GLY A 152 3.35 -6.43 -24.09
C GLY A 152 4.77 -6.93 -23.90
N SER A 153 5.05 -8.03 -24.56
CA SER A 153 6.38 -8.49 -24.92
C SER A 153 7.18 -7.26 -25.39
N LEU A 154 8.12 -6.80 -24.55
CA LEU A 154 9.19 -5.96 -25.02
C LEU A 154 10.04 -6.88 -25.91
N ASP A 155 9.79 -6.82 -27.21
CA ASP A 155 10.65 -7.40 -28.23
C ASP A 155 12.06 -6.80 -28.04
N LEU A 156 12.99 -7.66 -27.69
CA LEU A 156 14.42 -7.40 -27.71
C LEU A 156 14.92 -7.56 -29.13
#